data_8213078376a0a1e54dd61fe8e0808fc4
#
_entry.id   8213078376a0a1e54dd61fe8e0808fc4
#
_cell.length_a   1.000
_cell.length_b   1.000
_cell.length_c   1.000
_cell.angle_alpha   90.00
_cell.angle_beta   90.00
_cell.angle_gamma   90.00
#
_symmetry.space_group_name_H-M   'P 1'
#
loop_
_entity.id
_entity.type
_entity.pdbx_description
1 polymer ?
#
loop_
_entity_poly.entity_id
_entity_poly.type
_entity_poly.pdbx_seq_one_letter_code
_entity_poly.pdbx_strand_id
1 'polypeptide(L)'
;MEAVLLPKSWNVDQILDDLDQHGFAIIDDAYSSEYIHQLVEECTSHLNQFRDAAIQNGIVSNIRSDHILWLHEELKISHQHTKTLYVLAEQFNRAFYLGINNVEAHFACYNSGEFYALHRDNPQGKNGRII
;
A
#
# COMPACT_ATOMS: atom_id res chain seq x y z
N MET A 1 -11.65 21.88 -8.00
CA MET A 1 -11.06 20.56 -7.65
C MET A 1 -10.69 20.60 -6.17
N GLU A 2 -11.25 19.69 -5.41
CA GLU A 2 -10.89 19.59 -4.00
C GLU A 2 -9.48 19.05 -3.85
N ALA A 3 -8.68 19.65 -2.98
CA ALA A 3 -7.37 19.12 -2.64
C ALA A 3 -7.53 17.83 -1.84
N VAL A 4 -6.74 16.82 -2.16
CA VAL A 4 -6.68 15.61 -1.35
C VAL A 4 -5.90 15.93 -0.09
N LEU A 5 -6.53 15.72 1.06
CA LEU A 5 -5.91 15.94 2.36
C LEU A 5 -5.70 14.60 3.06
N LEU A 6 -4.66 14.53 3.88
CA LEU A 6 -4.47 13.36 4.74
C LEU A 6 -5.59 13.29 5.79
N PRO A 7 -6.07 12.09 6.13
CA PRO A 7 -7.00 11.94 7.24
C PRO A 7 -6.44 12.53 8.53
N LYS A 8 -7.31 13.05 9.39
CA LYS A 8 -6.90 13.71 10.64
C LYS A 8 -6.11 12.79 11.58
N SER A 9 -6.37 11.49 11.52
CA SER A 9 -5.65 10.48 12.32
C SER A 9 -4.20 10.27 11.85
N TRP A 10 -3.84 10.76 10.67
CA TRP A 10 -2.49 10.66 10.13
C TRP A 10 -1.66 11.84 10.58
N ASN A 11 -1.11 11.76 11.78
CA ASN A 11 -0.21 12.78 12.32
C ASN A 11 1.13 12.67 11.59
N VAL A 12 1.35 13.57 10.63
CA VAL A 12 2.53 13.54 9.76
C VAL A 12 3.82 13.66 10.57
N ASP A 13 3.88 14.58 11.50
CA ASP A 13 5.10 14.78 12.31
C ASP A 13 5.46 13.51 13.07
N GLN A 14 4.47 12.83 13.65
CA GLN A 14 4.70 11.57 14.36
C GLN A 14 5.14 10.45 13.39
N ILE A 15 4.52 10.37 12.21
CA ILE A 15 4.90 9.38 11.19
C ILE A 15 6.36 9.58 10.77
N LEU A 16 6.76 10.83 10.53
CA LEU A 16 8.13 11.15 10.14
C LEU A 16 9.13 10.82 11.24
N ASP A 17 8.81 11.16 12.48
CA ASP A 17 9.65 10.84 13.64
C ASP A 17 9.79 9.33 13.83
N ASP A 18 8.70 8.59 13.72
CA ASP A 18 8.71 7.12 13.84
C ASP A 18 9.57 6.47 12.76
N LEU A 19 9.44 6.94 11.52
CA LEU A 19 10.27 6.44 10.42
C LEU A 19 11.74 6.73 10.64
N ASP A 20 12.07 7.94 11.11
CA ASP A 20 13.46 8.33 11.38
C ASP A 20 14.07 7.51 12.52
N GLN A 21 13.31 7.32 13.61
CA GLN A 21 13.80 6.66 14.81
C GLN A 21 13.72 5.13 14.75
N HIS A 22 12.70 4.59 14.13
CA HIS A 22 12.38 3.16 14.20
C HIS A 22 12.38 2.45 12.84
N GLY A 23 12.32 3.19 11.73
CA GLY A 23 12.24 2.63 10.40
C GLY A 23 10.84 2.17 9.99
N PHE A 24 9.84 2.37 10.85
CA PHE A 24 8.44 2.08 10.57
C PHE A 24 7.52 3.00 11.37
N ALA A 25 6.28 3.12 10.92
CA ALA A 25 5.23 3.86 11.64
C ALA A 25 3.92 3.07 11.58
N ILE A 26 3.15 3.15 12.64
CA ILE A 26 1.83 2.52 12.73
C ILE A 26 0.81 3.62 12.99
N ILE A 27 -0.25 3.63 12.21
CA ILE A 27 -1.34 4.59 12.34
C ILE A 27 -2.59 3.83 12.76
N ASP A 28 -2.99 4.01 14.02
CA ASP A 28 -4.23 3.44 14.52
C ASP A 28 -5.43 4.21 13.94
N ASP A 29 -6.50 3.48 13.64
CA ASP A 29 -7.71 4.06 13.04
C ASP A 29 -7.40 4.95 11.82
N ALA A 30 -6.52 4.46 10.94
CA ALA A 30 -6.05 5.21 9.78
C ALA A 30 -7.19 5.70 8.88
N TYR A 31 -8.27 4.91 8.79
CA TYR A 31 -9.47 5.27 8.03
C TYR A 31 -10.72 5.00 8.88
N SER A 32 -11.81 5.69 8.51
CA SER A 32 -13.11 5.44 9.12
C SER A 32 -13.58 4.01 8.83
N SER A 33 -14.40 3.46 9.73
CA SER A 33 -15.01 2.15 9.50
C SER A 33 -15.88 2.11 8.24
N GLU A 34 -16.56 3.21 7.92
CA GLU A 34 -17.33 3.34 6.68
C GLU A 34 -16.44 3.18 5.45
N TYR A 35 -15.30 3.86 5.39
CA TYR A 35 -14.38 3.74 4.27
C TYR A 35 -13.80 2.33 4.16
N ILE A 36 -13.46 1.71 5.29
CA ILE A 36 -12.99 0.31 5.30
C ILE A 36 -14.07 -0.63 4.75
N HIS A 37 -15.35 -0.45 5.12
CA HIS A 37 -16.44 -1.23 4.55
C HIS A 37 -16.55 -1.06 3.03
N GLN A 38 -16.41 0.16 2.54
CA GLN A 38 -16.41 0.44 1.10
C GLN A 38 -15.24 -0.24 0.40
N LEU A 39 -14.05 -0.24 0.99
CA LEU A 39 -12.88 -0.94 0.45
C LEU A 39 -13.13 -2.46 0.36
N VAL A 40 -13.70 -3.04 1.40
CA VAL A 40 -14.03 -4.47 1.42
C VAL A 40 -15.05 -4.81 0.33
N GLU A 41 -16.09 -4.00 0.17
CA GLU A 41 -17.08 -4.18 -0.89
C GLU A 41 -16.46 -4.09 -2.29
N GLU A 42 -15.60 -3.11 -2.52
CA GLU A 42 -14.91 -2.99 -3.80
C GLU A 42 -14.00 -4.20 -4.05
N CYS A 43 -13.24 -4.61 -3.07
CA CYS A 43 -12.38 -5.78 -3.15
C CYS A 43 -13.18 -7.04 -3.49
N THR A 44 -14.25 -7.32 -2.74
CA THR A 44 -15.03 -8.55 -2.91
C THR A 44 -15.83 -8.58 -4.21
N SER A 45 -16.22 -7.42 -4.74
CA SER A 45 -16.92 -7.36 -6.02
C SER A 45 -16.00 -7.55 -7.24
N HIS A 46 -14.70 -7.56 -7.03
CA HIS A 46 -13.70 -7.71 -8.11
C HIS A 46 -12.82 -8.95 -7.94
N LEU A 47 -13.24 -9.95 -7.15
CA LEU A 47 -12.44 -11.15 -6.91
C LEU A 47 -12.07 -11.91 -8.18
N ASN A 48 -12.91 -11.84 -9.22
CA ASN A 48 -12.64 -12.47 -10.52
C ASN A 48 -11.50 -11.79 -11.30
N GLN A 49 -11.07 -10.62 -10.89
CA GLN A 49 -9.97 -9.89 -11.54
C GLN A 49 -8.62 -10.12 -10.86
N PHE A 50 -8.60 -10.78 -9.72
CA PHE A 50 -7.36 -11.08 -9.02
C PHE A 50 -6.50 -12.06 -9.84
N ARG A 51 -5.20 -11.92 -9.72
CA ARG A 51 -4.20 -12.77 -10.39
C ARG A 51 -3.26 -13.33 -9.36
N ASP A 52 -2.59 -14.42 -9.72
CA ASP A 52 -1.54 -14.99 -8.87
C ASP A 52 -0.49 -13.92 -8.58
N ALA A 53 -0.11 -13.81 -7.32
CA ALA A 53 0.93 -12.87 -6.93
C ALA A 53 2.29 -13.36 -7.45
N ALA A 54 3.11 -12.42 -7.91
CA ALA A 54 4.43 -12.70 -8.44
C ALA A 54 5.51 -12.04 -7.58
N ILE A 55 6.70 -12.62 -7.61
CA ILE A 55 7.91 -11.99 -7.10
C ILE A 55 8.76 -11.52 -8.28
N GLN A 56 9.91 -10.92 -8.02
CA GLN A 56 10.81 -10.41 -9.07
C GLN A 56 11.14 -11.45 -10.15
N ASN A 57 11.21 -12.75 -9.80
CA ASN A 57 11.51 -13.85 -10.71
C ASN A 57 10.25 -14.54 -11.27
N GLY A 58 9.09 -13.89 -11.19
CA GLY A 58 7.82 -14.42 -11.66
C GLY A 58 7.01 -15.11 -10.56
N ILE A 59 6.09 -16.01 -10.94
CA ILE A 59 5.23 -16.71 -10.01
C ILE A 59 5.99 -17.90 -9.42
N VAL A 60 6.19 -17.89 -8.09
CA VAL A 60 6.88 -18.96 -7.37
C VAL A 60 5.97 -19.39 -6.20
N SER A 61 5.17 -20.43 -6.41
CA SER A 61 4.12 -20.87 -5.48
C SER A 61 4.63 -21.40 -4.13
N ASN A 62 5.89 -21.81 -4.03
CA ASN A 62 6.50 -22.22 -2.75
C ASN A 62 7.02 -21.05 -1.93
N ILE A 63 7.04 -19.83 -2.48
CA ILE A 63 7.40 -18.60 -1.79
C ILE A 63 6.14 -17.78 -1.52
N ARG A 64 5.22 -17.76 -2.47
CA ARG A 64 4.04 -16.91 -2.42
C ARG A 64 2.89 -17.58 -3.19
N SER A 65 1.73 -17.71 -2.54
CA SER A 65 0.55 -18.35 -3.15
C SER A 65 -0.72 -17.51 -3.07
N ASP A 66 -0.63 -16.27 -2.57
CA ASP A 66 -1.74 -15.33 -2.54
C ASP A 66 -2.09 -14.79 -3.93
N HIS A 67 -3.23 -14.12 -4.01
CA HIS A 67 -3.71 -13.47 -5.22
C HIS A 67 -3.81 -11.98 -4.98
N ILE A 68 -3.50 -11.17 -6.00
CA ILE A 68 -3.51 -9.71 -5.88
C ILE A 68 -4.33 -9.07 -6.99
N LEU A 69 -4.82 -7.87 -6.70
CA LEU A 69 -5.41 -6.96 -7.67
C LEU A 69 -4.77 -5.59 -7.47
N TRP A 70 -3.99 -5.15 -8.45
CA TRP A 70 -3.39 -3.81 -8.42
C TRP A 70 -4.47 -2.73 -8.45
N LEU A 71 -4.32 -1.71 -7.60
CA LEU A 71 -5.23 -0.58 -7.59
C LEU A 71 -5.01 0.28 -8.84
N HIS A 72 -6.13 0.74 -9.40
CA HIS A 72 -6.14 1.62 -10.57
C HIS A 72 -7.33 2.57 -10.49
N GLU A 73 -7.36 3.57 -11.37
CA GLU A 73 -8.33 4.66 -11.31
C GLU A 73 -9.79 4.24 -11.47
N GLU A 74 -10.06 3.08 -12.10
CA GLU A 74 -11.41 2.57 -12.25
C GLU A 74 -11.97 1.98 -10.95
N LEU A 75 -11.10 1.58 -10.02
CA LEU A 75 -11.46 1.17 -8.67
C LEU A 75 -11.62 2.43 -7.80
N LYS A 76 -12.78 3.07 -7.90
CA LYS A 76 -13.02 4.43 -7.39
C LYS A 76 -12.75 4.59 -5.89
N ILE A 77 -13.12 3.60 -5.09
CA ILE A 77 -12.96 3.68 -3.63
C ILE A 77 -11.48 3.57 -3.25
N SER A 78 -10.81 2.52 -3.70
CA SER A 78 -9.40 2.31 -3.37
C SER A 78 -8.47 3.31 -4.06
N HIS A 79 -8.89 3.92 -5.16
CA HIS A 79 -8.12 4.99 -5.78
C HIS A 79 -7.93 6.20 -4.87
N GLN A 80 -8.88 6.44 -3.96
CA GLN A 80 -8.74 7.49 -2.94
C GLN A 80 -7.56 7.19 -2.00
N HIS A 81 -7.34 5.93 -1.64
CA HIS A 81 -6.17 5.52 -0.87
C HIS A 81 -4.87 5.82 -1.62
N THR A 82 -4.81 5.51 -2.91
CA THR A 82 -3.65 5.83 -3.75
C THR A 82 -3.36 7.32 -3.75
N LYS A 83 -4.38 8.16 -3.88
CA LYS A 83 -4.23 9.62 -3.82
C LYS A 83 -3.68 10.07 -2.46
N THR A 84 -4.18 9.48 -1.38
CA THR A 84 -3.69 9.75 -0.03
C THR A 84 -2.20 9.40 0.11
N LEU A 85 -1.79 8.27 -0.45
CA LEU A 85 -0.37 7.87 -0.46
C LEU A 85 0.51 8.83 -1.25
N TYR A 86 0.01 9.40 -2.34
CA TYR A 86 0.76 10.43 -3.08
C TYR A 86 0.99 11.69 -2.23
N VAL A 87 -0.02 12.11 -1.45
CA VAL A 87 0.14 13.25 -0.53
C VAL A 87 1.18 12.92 0.55
N LEU A 88 1.15 11.71 1.09
CA LEU A 88 2.14 11.25 2.08
C LEU A 88 3.54 11.19 1.47
N ALA A 89 3.67 10.70 0.23
CA ALA A 89 4.95 10.64 -0.48
C ALA A 89 5.59 12.02 -0.63
N GLU A 90 4.79 13.06 -0.87
CA GLU A 90 5.30 14.44 -0.91
C GLU A 90 5.90 14.88 0.42
N GLN A 91 5.27 14.48 1.53
CA GLN A 91 5.80 14.76 2.87
C GLN A 91 7.14 14.04 3.10
N PHE A 92 7.25 12.80 2.67
CA PHE A 92 8.49 12.03 2.75
C PHE A 92 9.60 12.66 1.89
N ASN A 93 9.26 13.07 0.69
CA ASN A 93 10.22 13.74 -0.20
C ASN A 93 10.80 15.00 0.44
N ARG A 94 9.96 15.81 1.09
CA ARG A 94 10.39 17.04 1.76
C ARG A 94 11.24 16.76 3.00
N ALA A 95 10.83 15.77 3.81
CA ALA A 95 11.48 15.49 5.10
C ALA A 95 12.81 14.77 4.93
N PHE A 96 12.89 13.84 3.97
CA PHE A 96 14.03 12.94 3.80
C PHE A 96 14.79 13.15 2.49
N TYR A 97 14.46 14.17 1.73
CA TYR A 97 15.08 14.49 0.45
C TYR A 97 15.04 13.31 -0.53
N LEU A 98 13.89 12.61 -0.56
CA LEU A 98 13.65 11.49 -1.46
C LEU A 98 13.10 11.98 -2.80
N GLY A 99 13.19 11.14 -3.81
CA GLY A 99 12.65 11.40 -5.14
C GLY A 99 11.48 10.49 -5.48
N ILE A 100 10.57 10.25 -4.54
CA ILE A 100 9.40 9.41 -4.78
C ILE A 100 8.52 10.08 -5.85
N ASN A 101 8.31 9.40 -6.96
CA ASN A 101 7.51 9.90 -8.07
C ASN A 101 6.37 8.97 -8.47
N ASN A 102 6.28 7.81 -7.83
CA ASN A 102 5.24 6.84 -8.09
C ASN A 102 4.87 6.09 -6.82
N VAL A 103 3.60 5.73 -6.73
CA VAL A 103 3.04 4.93 -5.62
C VAL A 103 2.26 3.77 -6.23
N GLU A 104 2.48 2.57 -5.73
CA GLU A 104 1.70 1.39 -6.09
C GLU A 104 1.06 0.80 -4.85
N ALA A 105 -0.15 0.30 -5.02
CA ALA A 105 -0.86 -0.41 -3.97
C ALA A 105 -1.73 -1.50 -4.58
N HIS A 106 -2.04 -2.53 -3.83
CA HIS A 106 -2.89 -3.62 -4.29
C HIS A 106 -3.75 -4.18 -3.17
N PHE A 107 -4.88 -4.77 -3.56
CA PHE A 107 -5.57 -5.70 -2.69
C PHE A 107 -4.84 -7.04 -2.71
N ALA A 108 -4.79 -7.73 -1.59
CA ALA A 108 -4.27 -9.08 -1.49
C ALA A 108 -5.34 -10.00 -0.92
N CYS A 109 -5.48 -11.17 -1.49
CA CYS A 109 -6.40 -12.19 -1.04
C CYS A 109 -5.63 -13.46 -0.68
N TYR A 110 -5.80 -13.90 0.57
CA TYR A 110 -5.21 -15.14 1.09
C TYR A 110 -6.34 -16.09 1.43
N ASN A 111 -6.57 -17.09 0.58
CA ASN A 111 -7.49 -18.16 0.90
C ASN A 111 -6.87 -19.11 1.93
N SER A 112 -7.68 -20.00 2.50
CA SER A 112 -7.18 -20.96 3.49
C SER A 112 -5.97 -21.74 2.94
N GLY A 113 -4.86 -21.71 3.68
CA GLY A 113 -3.62 -22.37 3.31
C GLY A 113 -2.69 -21.57 2.40
N GLU A 114 -3.13 -20.45 1.86
CA GLU A 114 -2.27 -19.56 1.07
C GLU A 114 -1.36 -18.73 1.99
N PHE A 115 -0.20 -18.35 1.47
CA PHE A 115 0.83 -17.70 2.28
C PHE A 115 1.78 -16.85 1.44
N TYR A 116 2.52 -16.02 2.13
CA TYR A 116 3.72 -15.37 1.63
C TYR A 116 4.85 -15.66 2.62
N ALA A 117 5.90 -16.32 2.15
CA ALA A 117 7.03 -16.68 3.00
C ALA A 117 7.72 -15.43 3.57
N LEU A 118 8.35 -15.57 4.74
CA LEU A 118 9.14 -14.50 5.33
C LEU A 118 10.17 -14.01 4.30
N HIS A 119 10.20 -12.70 4.09
CA HIS A 119 11.01 -12.09 3.05
C HIS A 119 11.44 -10.67 3.45
N ARG A 120 12.31 -10.09 2.65
CA ARG A 120 12.63 -8.66 2.70
C ARG A 120 12.12 -8.01 1.42
N ASP A 121 11.51 -6.85 1.56
CA ASP A 121 11.19 -6.01 0.41
C ASP A 121 12.48 -5.40 -0.13
N ASN A 122 12.56 -5.29 -1.46
CA ASN A 122 13.73 -4.75 -2.14
C ASN A 122 15.06 -5.36 -1.66
N PRO A 123 15.21 -6.71 -1.68
CA PRO A 123 16.38 -7.38 -1.10
C PRO A 123 17.71 -7.01 -1.76
N GLN A 124 17.68 -6.47 -2.99
CA GLN A 124 18.87 -6.06 -3.72
C GLN A 124 19.22 -4.58 -3.55
N GLY A 125 18.43 -3.83 -2.78
CA GLY A 125 18.65 -2.41 -2.52
C GLY A 125 18.55 -1.50 -3.76
N LYS A 126 17.74 -1.89 -4.76
CA LYS A 126 17.53 -1.08 -5.97
C LYS A 126 16.65 0.13 -5.66
N ASN A 127 16.87 1.22 -6.42
CA ASN A 127 16.14 2.47 -6.22
C ASN A 127 14.67 2.44 -6.69
N GLY A 128 14.20 1.32 -7.23
CA GLY A 128 12.81 1.16 -7.65
C GLY A 128 11.79 1.13 -6.50
N ARG A 129 12.25 0.84 -5.28
CA ARG A 129 11.42 0.91 -4.07
C ARG A 129 12.22 1.56 -2.96
N ILE A 130 11.73 2.67 -2.43
CA ILE A 130 12.41 3.48 -1.42
C ILE A 130 11.78 3.28 -0.04
N ILE A 131 10.46 3.23 0.02
CA ILE A 131 9.65 3.03 1.23
C ILE A 131 8.57 1.99 0.92
#